data_60b17a6e9ccb8bac989dec2177b81211
#
_entry.id   60b17a6e9ccb8bac989dec2177b81211
#
_cell.length_a   1.000
_cell.length_b   1.000
_cell.length_c   1.000
_cell.angle_alpha   90.00
_cell.angle_beta   90.00
_cell.angle_gamma   90.00
#
_symmetry.space_group_name_H-M   'P 1'
#
loop_
_entity.id
_entity.type
_entity.pdbx_description
1 polymer ?
#
loop_
_entity_poly.entity_id
_entity_poly.type
_entity_poly.pdbx_seq_one_letter_code
_entity_poly.pdbx_strand_id
1 'polypeptide(L)'
;MARDAAALAPSGVSPPARTDVSHSADSELILTPLHALHLELGARMVPFAGYAMPVQYPKGILAEHLHTRQSAGLFDISHMGQVALRGDDAAAALETLVPMDIQGLPEGKQRYALFTNEQGGVLDDLMVIPRQRADGAGQELFLIVNAACKVQDVALLQTLSDRCEVVPLPEQALLALQGPQAVQTFARLVPEAADLVFMTGRWMDVPAEGGAIRIFATRSGYTGEDGLEISVTAADAQRLARLLLSLPEVEPIGLGARDTLRLEAGLCLYGHDIDTSTTPVEAGLTWAIQKVRRNGGARAGGFPGAEVILSQIDQPNLAPRRRIGLIGLDRTPVREGTELLAADGRSAGRVSSGSFAPSAG
;
A
#
# COMPACT_ATOMS: atom_id res chain seq x y z
N MET A 1 59.99 22.40 30.83
CA MET A 1 58.94 21.73 31.64
C MET A 1 57.70 21.64 30.83
N ALA A 2 57.52 20.47 30.19
CA ALA A 2 56.30 20.17 29.43
C ALA A 2 55.23 19.61 30.36
N ARG A 3 53.99 20.00 30.19
CA ARG A 3 52.82 19.39 30.78
C ARG A 3 51.85 18.97 29.68
N ASP A 4 51.61 17.67 29.64
CA ASP A 4 50.65 16.97 28.81
C ASP A 4 49.23 17.51 28.94
N ALA A 5 48.55 17.69 27.81
CA ALA A 5 47.14 17.83 27.70
C ALA A 5 46.63 16.65 26.86
N ALA A 6 46.13 15.61 27.55
CA ALA A 6 45.44 14.50 26.91
C ALA A 6 44.06 14.94 26.40
N ALA A 7 43.85 14.88 25.09
CA ALA A 7 42.57 15.08 24.46
C ALA A 7 41.70 13.80 24.60
N LEU A 8 40.57 13.92 25.24
CA LEU A 8 39.51 12.92 25.27
C LEU A 8 38.82 12.86 23.92
N ALA A 9 38.90 11.74 23.24
CA ALA A 9 38.10 11.45 22.04
C ALA A 9 36.64 11.20 22.43
N PRO A 10 35.67 11.67 21.63
CA PRO A 10 34.27 11.38 21.87
C PRO A 10 33.96 9.90 21.54
N SER A 11 33.31 9.23 22.47
CA SER A 11 32.82 7.87 22.35
C SER A 11 31.83 7.78 21.20
N GLY A 12 32.19 7.00 20.16
CA GLY A 12 31.32 6.68 19.06
C GLY A 12 30.08 5.86 19.52
N VAL A 13 28.93 6.44 19.37
CA VAL A 13 27.66 5.71 19.43
C VAL A 13 27.51 5.00 18.09
N SER A 14 27.66 3.69 18.09
CA SER A 14 27.32 2.86 16.92
C SER A 14 25.83 2.98 16.61
N PRO A 15 25.43 3.11 15.32
CA PRO A 15 24.02 3.09 14.96
C PRO A 15 23.39 1.73 15.34
N PRO A 16 22.11 1.69 15.72
CA PRO A 16 21.45 0.43 16.03
C PRO A 16 21.48 -0.50 14.83
N ALA A 17 21.84 -1.75 15.08
CA ALA A 17 21.85 -2.81 14.09
C ALA A 17 20.46 -2.91 13.43
N ARG A 18 20.45 -2.96 12.08
CA ARG A 18 19.25 -3.35 11.33
C ARG A 18 18.77 -4.70 11.89
N THR A 19 17.56 -4.75 12.36
CA THR A 19 16.87 -6.01 12.57
C THR A 19 16.58 -6.61 11.21
N ASP A 20 17.54 -7.33 10.66
CA ASP A 20 17.25 -8.36 9.68
C ASP A 20 16.29 -9.33 10.36
N VAL A 21 15.03 -9.25 10.00
CA VAL A 21 14.06 -10.29 10.31
C VAL A 21 14.43 -11.46 9.40
N SER A 22 15.49 -12.19 9.80
CA SER A 22 15.77 -13.52 9.27
C SER A 22 14.60 -14.40 9.75
N HIS A 23 13.60 -14.57 8.88
CA HIS A 23 12.61 -15.61 9.06
C HIS A 23 13.38 -16.92 9.09
N SER A 24 13.34 -17.61 10.23
CA SER A 24 13.83 -18.98 10.35
C SER A 24 13.22 -19.82 9.23
N ALA A 25 14.05 -20.60 8.53
CA ALA A 25 13.71 -21.34 7.31
C ALA A 25 12.65 -22.43 7.49
N ASP A 26 11.96 -22.52 8.64
CA ASP A 26 10.97 -23.56 8.99
C ASP A 26 9.57 -23.01 9.35
N SER A 27 9.25 -21.73 9.14
CA SER A 27 7.89 -21.27 9.31
C SER A 27 7.08 -21.62 8.06
N GLU A 28 6.02 -22.42 8.21
CA GLU A 28 5.08 -22.70 7.13
C GLU A 28 4.47 -21.42 6.60
N LEU A 29 4.60 -21.17 5.28
CA LEU A 29 4.08 -19.96 4.65
C LEU A 29 2.54 -19.98 4.67
N ILE A 30 1.94 -18.84 4.93
CA ILE A 30 0.49 -18.65 4.87
C ILE A 30 0.06 -18.70 3.40
N LEU A 31 -1.02 -19.43 3.13
CA LEU A 31 -1.59 -19.56 1.79
C LEU A 31 -2.75 -18.59 1.61
N THR A 32 -2.80 -17.92 0.47
CA THR A 32 -3.98 -17.12 0.09
C THR A 32 -5.14 -18.04 -0.35
N PRO A 33 -6.39 -17.56 -0.36
CA PRO A 33 -7.52 -18.32 -0.91
C PRO A 33 -7.35 -18.75 -2.37
N LEU A 34 -6.46 -18.06 -3.13
CA LEU A 34 -6.19 -18.37 -4.54
C LEU A 34 -4.95 -19.26 -4.75
N HIS A 35 -4.29 -19.73 -3.70
CA HIS A 35 -3.04 -20.50 -3.83
C HIS A 35 -3.15 -21.67 -4.80
N ALA A 36 -4.21 -22.49 -4.70
CA ALA A 36 -4.43 -23.62 -5.59
C ALA A 36 -4.61 -23.19 -7.06
N LEU A 37 -5.29 -22.06 -7.28
CA LEU A 37 -5.46 -21.47 -8.61
C LEU A 37 -4.14 -20.97 -9.18
N HIS A 38 -3.26 -20.39 -8.37
CA HIS A 38 -1.93 -19.98 -8.81
C HIS A 38 -1.11 -21.16 -9.32
N LEU A 39 -1.11 -22.26 -8.60
CA LEU A 39 -0.43 -23.51 -9.03
C LEU A 39 -1.01 -24.05 -10.32
N GLU A 40 -2.34 -24.10 -10.45
CA GLU A 40 -3.05 -24.55 -11.66
C GLU A 40 -2.66 -23.69 -12.89
N LEU A 41 -2.53 -22.37 -12.70
CA LEU A 41 -2.12 -21.43 -13.74
C LEU A 41 -0.60 -21.43 -14.01
N GLY A 42 0.17 -22.28 -13.34
CA GLY A 42 1.60 -22.43 -13.54
C GLY A 42 2.43 -21.29 -12.95
N ALA A 43 1.94 -20.63 -11.91
CA ALA A 43 2.66 -19.54 -11.26
C ALA A 43 3.95 -20.04 -10.60
N ARG A 44 5.03 -19.24 -10.70
CA ARG A 44 6.21 -19.36 -9.86
C ARG A 44 5.92 -18.72 -8.51
N MET A 45 5.87 -19.54 -7.46
CA MET A 45 5.60 -19.08 -6.10
C MET A 45 6.89 -18.69 -5.38
N VAL A 46 6.80 -17.65 -4.55
CA VAL A 46 7.90 -17.17 -3.70
C VAL A 46 7.38 -16.76 -2.31
N PRO A 47 8.22 -16.82 -1.26
CA PRO A 47 7.90 -16.20 0.02
C PRO A 47 7.80 -14.68 -0.14
N PHE A 48 6.72 -14.08 0.36
CA PHE A 48 6.55 -12.63 0.40
C PHE A 48 5.69 -12.25 1.61
N ALA A 49 6.24 -11.42 2.52
CA ALA A 49 5.56 -10.97 3.74
C ALA A 49 4.91 -12.13 4.54
N GLY A 50 5.56 -13.30 4.61
CA GLY A 50 5.06 -14.49 5.31
C GLY A 50 4.07 -15.34 4.51
N TYR A 51 3.74 -14.96 3.29
CA TYR A 51 2.82 -15.68 2.40
C TYR A 51 3.55 -16.37 1.25
N ALA A 52 2.94 -17.46 0.72
CA ALA A 52 3.31 -18.02 -0.58
C ALA A 52 2.59 -17.23 -1.67
N MET A 53 3.32 -16.43 -2.44
CA MET A 53 2.75 -15.52 -3.44
C MET A 53 3.29 -15.79 -4.85
N PRO A 54 2.48 -15.58 -5.91
CA PRO A 54 2.93 -15.70 -7.29
C PRO A 54 3.84 -14.51 -7.65
N VAL A 55 5.11 -14.77 -7.97
CA VAL A 55 6.00 -13.71 -8.47
C VAL A 55 5.77 -13.43 -9.94
N GLN A 56 5.44 -14.46 -10.73
CA GLN A 56 5.10 -14.40 -12.14
C GLN A 56 4.37 -15.65 -12.60
N TYR A 57 3.68 -15.55 -13.72
CA TYR A 57 3.08 -16.65 -14.46
C TYR A 57 3.96 -17.02 -15.69
N PRO A 58 3.58 -18.04 -16.51
CA PRO A 58 4.43 -18.53 -17.60
C PRO A 58 4.85 -17.49 -18.63
N LYS A 59 4.07 -16.42 -18.83
CA LYS A 59 4.41 -15.33 -19.75
C LYS A 59 5.58 -14.47 -19.27
N GLY A 60 5.84 -14.45 -17.98
CA GLY A 60 6.92 -13.70 -17.34
C GLY A 60 6.61 -12.23 -17.07
N ILE A 61 7.39 -11.63 -16.18
CA ILE A 61 7.18 -10.29 -15.62
C ILE A 61 6.98 -9.23 -16.69
N LEU A 62 7.81 -9.23 -17.73
CA LEU A 62 7.75 -8.22 -18.80
C LEU A 62 6.42 -8.27 -19.57
N ALA A 63 5.98 -9.46 -19.95
CA ALA A 63 4.73 -9.64 -20.67
C ALA A 63 3.51 -9.30 -19.79
N GLU A 64 3.54 -9.69 -18.52
CA GLU A 64 2.52 -9.37 -17.54
C GLU A 64 2.39 -7.85 -17.31
N HIS A 65 3.52 -7.16 -17.18
CA HIS A 65 3.55 -5.70 -17.07
C HIS A 65 2.92 -5.03 -18.29
N LEU A 66 3.38 -5.39 -19.50
CA LEU A 66 2.88 -4.79 -20.76
C LEU A 66 1.41 -5.13 -20.99
N HIS A 67 0.96 -6.35 -20.60
CA HIS A 67 -0.46 -6.69 -20.68
C HIS A 67 -1.30 -5.80 -19.77
N THR A 68 -0.85 -5.54 -18.54
CA THR A 68 -1.55 -4.63 -17.61
C THR A 68 -1.63 -3.21 -18.18
N ARG A 69 -0.59 -2.71 -18.87
CA ARG A 69 -0.61 -1.40 -19.54
C ARG A 69 -1.57 -1.33 -20.72
N GLN A 70 -1.87 -2.45 -21.36
CA GLN A 70 -2.64 -2.50 -22.61
C GLN A 70 -4.07 -3.02 -22.44
N SER A 71 -4.34 -3.82 -21.44
CA SER A 71 -5.58 -4.55 -21.27
C SER A 71 -6.06 -4.55 -19.82
N ALA A 72 -6.20 -5.73 -19.19
CA ALA A 72 -6.61 -5.89 -17.81
C ALA A 72 -5.82 -7.01 -17.12
N GLY A 73 -5.12 -6.70 -16.05
CA GLY A 73 -4.41 -7.67 -15.21
C GLY A 73 -5.15 -7.97 -13.92
N LEU A 74 -5.27 -9.25 -13.56
CA LEU A 74 -5.82 -9.69 -12.28
C LEU A 74 -4.69 -10.06 -11.33
N PHE A 75 -4.63 -9.38 -10.19
CA PHE A 75 -3.65 -9.60 -9.12
C PHE A 75 -4.34 -10.19 -7.89
N ASP A 76 -3.73 -11.21 -7.29
CA ASP A 76 -4.04 -11.59 -5.92
C ASP A 76 -3.25 -10.69 -4.96
N ILE A 77 -3.97 -9.93 -4.15
CA ILE A 77 -3.41 -9.09 -3.09
C ILE A 77 -4.02 -9.47 -1.73
N SER A 78 -4.49 -10.72 -1.59
CA SER A 78 -5.12 -11.21 -0.36
C SER A 78 -4.17 -11.33 0.83
N HIS A 79 -2.86 -11.19 0.62
CA HIS A 79 -1.87 -11.07 1.69
C HIS A 79 -2.02 -9.76 2.49
N MET A 80 -2.63 -8.72 1.92
CA MET A 80 -2.93 -7.45 2.61
C MET A 80 -3.88 -7.66 3.79
N GLY A 81 -3.79 -6.79 4.80
CA GLY A 81 -4.72 -6.79 5.92
C GLY A 81 -6.00 -6.01 5.61
N GLN A 82 -7.14 -6.54 6.03
CA GLN A 82 -8.42 -5.84 5.99
C GLN A 82 -8.95 -5.70 7.41
N VAL A 83 -9.33 -4.47 7.82
CA VAL A 83 -9.81 -4.17 9.17
C VAL A 83 -11.01 -3.24 9.08
N ALA A 84 -12.02 -3.46 9.93
CA ALA A 84 -13.12 -2.52 10.12
C ALA A 84 -13.02 -1.84 11.48
N LEU A 85 -13.28 -0.52 11.52
CA LEU A 85 -13.50 0.22 12.76
C LEU A 85 -14.97 0.61 12.82
N ARG A 86 -15.66 0.25 13.92
CA ARG A 86 -17.08 0.44 14.12
C ARG A 86 -17.37 1.29 15.34
N GLY A 87 -18.36 2.16 15.23
CA GLY A 87 -18.78 3.08 16.28
C GLY A 87 -18.74 4.52 15.83
N ASP A 88 -19.52 5.37 16.47
CA ASP A 88 -19.73 6.77 16.09
C ASP A 88 -18.44 7.60 16.21
N ASP A 89 -17.54 7.21 17.09
CA ASP A 89 -16.26 7.90 17.33
C ASP A 89 -15.08 7.34 16.49
N ALA A 90 -15.31 6.33 15.64
CA ALA A 90 -14.25 5.64 14.90
C ALA A 90 -13.39 6.60 14.05
N ALA A 91 -14.00 7.58 13.39
CA ALA A 91 -13.28 8.53 12.55
C ALA A 91 -12.40 9.49 13.38
N ALA A 92 -12.93 10.00 14.50
CA ALA A 92 -12.16 10.85 15.39
C ALA A 92 -11.08 10.06 16.15
N ALA A 93 -11.36 8.80 16.48
CA ALA A 93 -10.36 7.90 17.06
C ALA A 93 -9.20 7.65 16.09
N LEU A 94 -9.49 7.30 14.83
CA LEU A 94 -8.44 7.06 13.84
C LEU A 94 -7.59 8.32 13.57
N GLU A 95 -8.16 9.52 13.59
CA GLU A 95 -7.42 10.78 13.44
C GLU A 95 -6.38 11.03 14.53
N THR A 96 -6.42 10.29 15.65
CA THR A 96 -5.36 10.35 16.65
C THR A 96 -4.11 9.56 16.26
N LEU A 97 -4.19 8.71 15.24
CA LEU A 97 -3.09 7.90 14.73
C LEU A 97 -2.60 8.34 13.34
N VAL A 98 -3.43 9.08 12.58
CA VAL A 98 -3.11 9.48 11.20
C VAL A 98 -3.20 10.99 11.02
N PRO A 99 -2.31 11.61 10.20
CA PRO A 99 -2.35 13.04 9.91
C PRO A 99 -3.43 13.45 8.89
N MET A 100 -4.30 12.49 8.45
CA MET A 100 -5.31 12.72 7.42
C MET A 100 -6.65 13.13 8.01
N ASP A 101 -7.47 13.81 7.20
CA ASP A 101 -8.86 14.15 7.50
C ASP A 101 -9.76 12.91 7.27
N ILE A 102 -10.11 12.21 8.34
CA ILE A 102 -11.00 11.04 8.31
C ILE A 102 -12.44 11.46 8.66
N GLN A 103 -12.62 12.37 9.62
CA GLN A 103 -13.94 12.87 10.01
C GLN A 103 -14.67 13.60 8.86
N GLY A 104 -13.90 14.26 7.97
CA GLY A 104 -14.46 14.92 6.78
C GLY A 104 -14.61 14.00 5.55
N LEU A 105 -14.35 12.70 5.68
CA LEU A 105 -14.40 11.76 4.56
C LEU A 105 -15.83 11.25 4.35
N PRO A 106 -16.48 11.59 3.21
CA PRO A 106 -17.85 11.12 2.94
C PRO A 106 -17.91 9.60 2.73
N GLU A 107 -19.09 9.02 3.01
CA GLU A 107 -19.36 7.62 2.71
C GLU A 107 -19.05 7.29 1.24
N GLY A 108 -18.43 6.14 1.03
CA GLY A 108 -17.99 5.67 -0.28
C GLY A 108 -16.80 6.41 -0.88
N LYS A 109 -16.23 7.41 -0.19
CA LYS A 109 -14.95 8.04 -0.61
C LYS A 109 -13.78 7.36 0.07
N GLN A 110 -12.78 6.99 -0.73
CA GLN A 110 -11.53 6.38 -0.26
C GLN A 110 -10.44 7.43 -0.06
N ARG A 111 -9.58 7.21 0.91
CA ARG A 111 -8.42 8.07 1.18
C ARG A 111 -7.19 7.25 1.48
N TYR A 112 -6.06 7.65 0.90
CA TYR A 112 -4.73 7.20 1.29
C TYR A 112 -4.36 7.86 2.61
N ALA A 113 -3.91 7.08 3.56
CA ALA A 113 -3.54 7.51 4.90
C ALA A 113 -2.18 6.95 5.31
N LEU A 114 -1.60 7.50 6.38
CA LEU A 114 -0.30 7.09 6.91
C LEU A 114 -0.41 6.95 8.42
N PHE A 115 0.05 5.84 8.98
CA PHE A 115 0.42 5.78 10.38
C PHE A 115 1.79 6.43 10.56
N THR A 116 1.94 7.25 11.60
CA THR A 116 3.19 7.96 11.86
C THR A 116 3.67 7.73 13.30
N ASN A 117 4.98 7.84 13.53
CA ASN A 117 5.59 7.78 14.85
C ASN A 117 5.88 9.19 15.41
N GLU A 118 6.30 9.28 16.66
CA GLU A 118 6.59 10.54 17.36
C GLU A 118 7.69 11.38 16.68
N GLN A 119 8.57 10.76 15.91
CA GLN A 119 9.63 11.42 15.14
C GLN A 119 9.16 11.86 13.75
N GLY A 120 7.88 11.62 13.41
CA GLY A 120 7.28 11.97 12.12
C GLY A 120 7.53 10.95 11.01
N GLY A 121 8.22 9.84 11.30
CA GLY A 121 8.43 8.75 10.33
C GLY A 121 7.17 7.94 10.09
N VAL A 122 7.07 7.31 8.92
CA VAL A 122 5.93 6.49 8.50
C VAL A 122 6.05 5.08 9.08
N LEU A 123 5.04 4.64 9.85
CA LEU A 123 4.93 3.27 10.36
C LEU A 123 4.31 2.31 9.35
N ASP A 124 3.34 2.78 8.59
CA ASP A 124 2.73 2.12 7.42
C ASP A 124 1.88 3.10 6.61
N ASP A 125 1.59 2.74 5.36
CA ASP A 125 0.61 3.41 4.52
C ASP A 125 -0.63 2.52 4.31
N LEU A 126 -1.80 3.13 4.31
CA LEU A 126 -3.06 2.41 4.30
C LEU A 126 -4.13 3.12 3.47
N MET A 127 -5.16 2.35 3.08
CA MET A 127 -6.37 2.93 2.49
C MET A 127 -7.51 2.93 3.51
N VAL A 128 -8.29 4.01 3.55
CA VAL A 128 -9.45 4.17 4.45
C VAL A 128 -10.67 4.57 3.63
N ILE A 129 -11.82 3.92 3.89
CA ILE A 129 -13.09 4.25 3.26
C ILE A 129 -14.25 4.06 4.24
N PRO A 130 -15.06 5.09 4.52
CA PRO A 130 -16.33 4.92 5.21
C PRO A 130 -17.32 4.18 4.30
N ARG A 131 -17.93 3.09 4.81
CA ARG A 131 -18.91 2.30 4.06
C ARG A 131 -20.04 1.82 4.95
N GLN A 132 -21.16 1.45 4.34
CA GLN A 132 -22.18 0.65 5.03
C GLN A 132 -21.60 -0.73 5.33
N ARG A 133 -21.95 -1.29 6.48
CA ARG A 133 -21.63 -2.67 6.83
C ARG A 133 -22.36 -3.65 5.89
N ALA A 134 -21.76 -4.79 5.62
CA ALA A 134 -22.37 -5.82 4.78
C ALA A 134 -23.71 -6.35 5.32
N ASP A 135 -23.88 -6.34 6.64
CA ASP A 135 -25.10 -6.77 7.34
C ASP A 135 -26.18 -5.68 7.45
N GLY A 136 -25.90 -4.47 6.95
CA GLY A 136 -26.80 -3.33 7.03
C GLY A 136 -26.94 -2.70 8.43
N ALA A 137 -26.14 -3.12 9.42
CA ALA A 137 -26.23 -2.68 10.81
C ALA A 137 -25.55 -1.32 11.08
N GLY A 138 -25.39 -0.47 10.07
CA GLY A 138 -24.79 0.85 10.19
C GLY A 138 -23.51 1.01 9.38
N GLN A 139 -22.74 2.05 9.70
CA GLN A 139 -21.49 2.39 9.01
C GLN A 139 -20.26 1.82 9.73
N GLU A 140 -19.18 1.65 8.96
CA GLU A 140 -17.86 1.32 9.47
C GLU A 140 -16.79 2.05 8.63
N LEU A 141 -15.62 2.29 9.20
CA LEU A 141 -14.42 2.59 8.42
C LEU A 141 -13.79 1.26 7.99
N PHE A 142 -13.64 1.05 6.71
CA PHE A 142 -12.93 -0.09 6.15
C PHE A 142 -11.52 0.32 5.79
N LEU A 143 -10.54 -0.42 6.32
CA LEU A 143 -9.11 -0.17 6.16
C LEU A 143 -8.45 -1.32 5.44
N ILE A 144 -7.48 -0.99 4.57
CA ILE A 144 -6.57 -1.95 3.93
C ILE A 144 -5.16 -1.54 4.35
N VAL A 145 -4.42 -2.45 4.98
CA VAL A 145 -3.05 -2.25 5.51
C VAL A 145 -2.06 -3.20 4.86
N ASN A 146 -0.77 -2.85 4.84
CA ASN A 146 0.25 -3.66 4.21
C ASN A 146 0.49 -5.00 4.91
N ALA A 147 0.79 -6.02 4.12
CA ALA A 147 0.96 -7.39 4.62
C ALA A 147 2.08 -7.51 5.67
N ALA A 148 3.22 -6.86 5.44
CA ALA A 148 4.36 -6.91 6.33
C ALA A 148 4.10 -6.20 7.67
N CYS A 149 3.24 -5.17 7.67
CA CYS A 149 2.90 -4.35 8.84
C CYS A 149 1.62 -4.81 9.54
N LYS A 150 0.85 -5.74 8.97
CA LYS A 150 -0.48 -6.15 9.41
C LYS A 150 -0.60 -6.39 10.93
N VAL A 151 0.34 -7.13 11.52
CA VAL A 151 0.31 -7.44 12.96
C VAL A 151 0.52 -6.18 13.80
N GLN A 152 1.49 -5.36 13.41
CA GLN A 152 1.79 -4.07 14.06
C GLN A 152 0.61 -3.11 13.93
N ASP A 153 0.01 -3.00 12.73
CA ASP A 153 -1.08 -2.08 12.47
C ASP A 153 -2.36 -2.46 13.21
N VAL A 154 -2.68 -3.76 13.26
CA VAL A 154 -3.80 -4.24 14.08
C VAL A 154 -3.55 -3.95 15.56
N ALA A 155 -2.33 -4.15 16.07
CA ALA A 155 -2.00 -3.83 17.44
C ALA A 155 -2.10 -2.31 17.72
N LEU A 156 -1.66 -1.47 16.77
CA LEU A 156 -1.82 -0.02 16.85
C LEU A 156 -3.30 0.39 16.86
N LEU A 157 -4.11 -0.17 15.97
CA LEU A 157 -5.56 0.08 15.93
C LEU A 157 -6.26 -0.38 17.21
N GLN A 158 -5.83 -1.49 17.83
CA GLN A 158 -6.38 -1.97 19.11
C GLN A 158 -6.22 -0.96 20.27
N THR A 159 -5.29 -0.01 20.18
CA THR A 159 -5.20 1.10 21.13
C THR A 159 -6.44 2.02 21.12
N LEU A 160 -7.28 1.92 20.09
CA LEU A 160 -8.52 2.68 19.94
C LEU A 160 -9.75 1.95 20.52
N SER A 161 -9.57 0.76 21.13
CA SER A 161 -10.68 -0.12 21.55
C SER A 161 -11.61 0.48 22.60
N ASP A 162 -11.17 1.49 23.35
CA ASP A 162 -12.02 2.25 24.28
C ASP A 162 -12.98 3.21 23.57
N ARG A 163 -12.77 3.48 22.29
CA ARG A 163 -13.49 4.48 21.47
C ARG A 163 -14.28 3.86 20.32
N CYS A 164 -13.81 2.76 19.78
CA CYS A 164 -14.46 2.05 18.68
C CYS A 164 -14.12 0.57 18.70
N GLU A 165 -14.98 -0.26 18.10
CA GLU A 165 -14.71 -1.68 17.91
C GLU A 165 -13.72 -1.87 16.75
N VAL A 166 -12.60 -2.57 16.98
CA VAL A 166 -11.60 -2.91 15.99
C VAL A 166 -11.80 -4.36 15.55
N VAL A 167 -12.17 -4.56 14.30
CA VAL A 167 -12.55 -5.87 13.74
C VAL A 167 -11.63 -6.26 12.59
N PRO A 168 -10.58 -7.05 12.80
CA PRO A 168 -9.84 -7.67 11.71
C PRO A 168 -10.76 -8.60 10.89
N LEU A 169 -10.57 -8.65 9.57
CA LEU A 169 -11.39 -9.40 8.63
C LEU A 169 -10.58 -10.48 7.92
N PRO A 170 -10.08 -11.52 8.62
CA PRO A 170 -9.21 -12.54 8.04
C PRO A 170 -9.90 -13.41 7.00
N GLU A 171 -11.24 -13.47 7.02
CA GLU A 171 -12.06 -14.23 6.08
C GLU A 171 -12.31 -13.49 4.74
N GLN A 172 -11.64 -12.36 4.53
CA GLN A 172 -11.74 -11.60 3.30
C GLN A 172 -10.48 -11.79 2.44
N ALA A 173 -10.69 -12.10 1.17
CA ALA A 173 -9.69 -11.98 0.12
C ALA A 173 -9.72 -10.58 -0.49
N LEU A 174 -8.63 -10.18 -1.10
CA LEU A 174 -8.53 -8.93 -1.84
C LEU A 174 -7.91 -9.19 -3.21
N LEU A 175 -8.62 -8.81 -4.27
CA LEU A 175 -8.18 -8.92 -5.65
C LEU A 175 -8.03 -7.53 -6.25
N ALA A 176 -7.10 -7.34 -7.19
CA ALA A 176 -7.03 -6.12 -7.97
C ALA A 176 -7.16 -6.44 -9.46
N LEU A 177 -8.06 -5.76 -10.13
CA LEU A 177 -8.22 -5.81 -11.59
C LEU A 177 -7.78 -4.46 -12.15
N GLN A 178 -6.65 -4.42 -12.84
CA GLN A 178 -5.94 -3.19 -13.20
C GLN A 178 -5.62 -3.14 -14.69
N GLY A 179 -5.70 -1.97 -15.29
CA GLY A 179 -5.39 -1.71 -16.69
C GLY A 179 -6.45 -0.84 -17.35
N PRO A 180 -6.16 -0.27 -18.54
CA PRO A 180 -7.06 0.65 -19.22
C PRO A 180 -8.42 0.03 -19.61
N GLN A 181 -8.49 -1.29 -19.69
CA GLN A 181 -9.74 -2.00 -20.01
C GLN A 181 -10.42 -2.60 -18.75
N ALA A 182 -9.82 -2.52 -17.57
CA ALA A 182 -10.25 -3.22 -16.37
C ALA A 182 -11.70 -2.88 -15.97
N VAL A 183 -12.01 -1.60 -15.83
CA VAL A 183 -13.35 -1.15 -15.40
C VAL A 183 -14.42 -1.50 -16.42
N GLN A 184 -14.15 -1.28 -17.71
CA GLN A 184 -15.13 -1.61 -18.77
C GLN A 184 -15.35 -3.12 -18.92
N THR A 185 -14.29 -3.91 -18.77
CA THR A 185 -14.36 -5.37 -18.78
C THR A 185 -15.20 -5.87 -17.61
N PHE A 186 -14.96 -5.35 -16.39
CA PHE A 186 -15.75 -5.69 -15.21
C PHE A 186 -17.21 -5.23 -15.33
N ALA A 187 -17.48 -4.08 -15.95
CA ALA A 187 -18.82 -3.54 -16.14
C ALA A 187 -19.72 -4.42 -17.04
N ARG A 188 -19.17 -5.35 -17.81
CA ARG A 188 -19.97 -6.37 -18.53
C ARG A 188 -20.64 -7.37 -17.58
N LEU A 189 -20.04 -7.58 -16.41
CA LEU A 189 -20.61 -8.41 -15.34
C LEU A 189 -21.48 -7.59 -14.41
N VAL A 190 -21.07 -6.36 -14.09
CA VAL A 190 -21.68 -5.47 -13.11
C VAL A 190 -21.71 -4.05 -13.70
N PRO A 191 -22.78 -3.69 -14.46
CA PRO A 191 -22.84 -2.41 -15.19
C PRO A 191 -22.60 -1.17 -14.33
N GLU A 192 -23.07 -1.17 -13.08
CA GLU A 192 -22.88 -0.05 -12.15
C GLU A 192 -21.42 0.18 -11.72
N ALA A 193 -20.50 -0.71 -12.03
CA ALA A 193 -19.08 -0.50 -11.80
C ALA A 193 -18.52 0.63 -12.68
N ALA A 194 -19.10 0.88 -13.86
CA ALA A 194 -18.74 1.99 -14.73
C ALA A 194 -18.96 3.37 -14.09
N ASP A 195 -19.91 3.47 -13.15
CA ASP A 195 -20.27 4.72 -12.47
C ASP A 195 -19.32 5.05 -11.30
N LEU A 196 -18.45 4.12 -10.89
CA LEU A 196 -17.45 4.41 -9.86
C LEU A 196 -16.50 5.50 -10.33
N VAL A 197 -16.31 6.50 -9.50
CA VAL A 197 -15.29 7.53 -9.69
C VAL A 197 -14.00 7.09 -8.99
N PHE A 198 -12.84 7.52 -9.48
CA PHE A 198 -11.55 7.25 -8.83
C PHE A 198 -11.58 7.63 -7.35
N MET A 199 -11.03 6.76 -6.50
CA MET A 199 -11.08 6.86 -5.04
C MET A 199 -12.51 6.86 -4.48
N THR A 200 -13.39 6.02 -5.06
CA THR A 200 -14.70 5.69 -4.48
C THR A 200 -14.95 4.19 -4.50
N GLY A 201 -15.84 3.73 -3.62
CA GLY A 201 -16.21 2.32 -3.56
C GLY A 201 -17.66 2.11 -3.14
N ARG A 202 -18.19 0.93 -3.46
CA ARG A 202 -19.52 0.49 -3.06
C ARG A 202 -19.63 -1.02 -3.02
N TRP A 203 -20.66 -1.50 -2.36
CA TRP A 203 -21.10 -2.89 -2.45
C TRP A 203 -21.74 -3.17 -3.80
N MET A 204 -21.43 -4.34 -4.35
CA MET A 204 -21.99 -4.85 -5.61
C MET A 204 -22.24 -6.35 -5.51
N ASP A 205 -23.14 -6.85 -6.35
CA ASP A 205 -23.43 -8.27 -6.50
C ASP A 205 -23.03 -8.72 -7.91
N VAL A 206 -22.00 -9.56 -8.00
CA VAL A 206 -21.52 -10.11 -9.28
C VAL A 206 -22.34 -11.34 -9.62
N PRO A 207 -23.10 -11.34 -10.74
CA PRO A 207 -23.79 -12.55 -11.19
C PRO A 207 -22.79 -13.67 -11.50
N ALA A 208 -22.98 -14.85 -10.90
CA ALA A 208 -22.11 -16.00 -11.10
C ALA A 208 -22.91 -17.30 -11.01
N GLU A 209 -22.37 -18.38 -11.59
CA GLU A 209 -22.94 -19.72 -11.41
C GLU A 209 -22.95 -20.10 -9.93
N GLY A 210 -24.05 -20.65 -9.46
CA GLY A 210 -24.25 -20.98 -8.04
C GLY A 210 -24.72 -19.81 -7.16
N GLY A 211 -25.05 -18.65 -7.74
CA GLY A 211 -25.57 -17.47 -7.06
C GLY A 211 -24.63 -16.27 -7.13
N ALA A 212 -25.20 -15.10 -6.89
CA ALA A 212 -24.42 -13.85 -6.92
C ALA A 212 -23.33 -13.83 -5.85
N ILE A 213 -22.17 -13.25 -6.21
CA ILE A 213 -21.04 -13.04 -5.32
C ILE A 213 -21.10 -11.61 -4.79
N ARG A 214 -21.27 -11.45 -3.49
CA ARG A 214 -21.26 -10.14 -2.84
C ARG A 214 -19.83 -9.65 -2.69
N ILE A 215 -19.55 -8.46 -3.21
CA ILE A 215 -18.22 -7.82 -3.17
C ILE A 215 -18.31 -6.38 -2.67
N PHE A 216 -17.20 -5.87 -2.13
CA PHE A 216 -16.99 -4.43 -2.00
C PHE A 216 -15.87 -4.01 -2.95
N ALA A 217 -16.19 -3.19 -3.94
CA ALA A 217 -15.23 -2.75 -4.95
C ALA A 217 -14.92 -1.26 -4.80
N THR A 218 -13.63 -0.91 -4.87
CA THR A 218 -13.16 0.48 -4.97
C THR A 218 -12.50 0.72 -6.32
N ARG A 219 -12.68 1.90 -6.91
CA ARG A 219 -11.93 2.30 -8.11
C ARG A 219 -10.62 2.92 -7.68
N SER A 220 -9.64 2.07 -7.50
CA SER A 220 -8.30 2.36 -6.99
C SER A 220 -7.32 1.32 -7.49
N GLY A 221 -6.03 1.50 -7.18
CA GLY A 221 -5.00 0.51 -7.52
C GLY A 221 -3.59 1.02 -7.29
N TYR A 222 -2.63 0.14 -7.60
CA TYR A 222 -1.21 0.33 -7.33
C TYR A 222 -0.35 0.12 -8.60
N THR A 223 -0.87 0.52 -9.76
CA THR A 223 -0.24 0.26 -11.06
C THR A 223 0.00 1.51 -11.90
N GLY A 224 -0.64 2.63 -11.54
CA GLY A 224 -0.70 3.82 -12.38
C GLY A 224 -1.75 3.75 -13.48
N GLU A 225 -2.40 2.59 -13.67
CA GLU A 225 -3.53 2.41 -14.56
C GLU A 225 -4.86 2.54 -13.80
N ASP A 226 -5.93 2.68 -14.54
CA ASP A 226 -7.30 2.57 -14.02
C ASP A 226 -7.60 1.14 -13.56
N GLY A 227 -8.52 0.97 -12.61
CA GLY A 227 -8.87 -0.35 -12.14
C GLY A 227 -9.67 -0.38 -10.87
N LEU A 228 -9.86 -1.58 -10.37
CA LEU A 228 -10.65 -1.87 -9.18
C LEU A 228 -9.82 -2.70 -8.19
N GLU A 229 -10.02 -2.43 -6.90
CA GLU A 229 -9.65 -3.36 -5.82
C GLU A 229 -10.93 -3.93 -5.23
N ILE A 230 -11.01 -5.26 -5.09
CA ILE A 230 -12.23 -6.00 -4.85
C ILE A 230 -12.05 -6.86 -3.60
N SER A 231 -12.71 -6.48 -2.51
CA SER A 231 -12.83 -7.28 -1.30
C SER A 231 -13.99 -8.27 -1.46
N VAL A 232 -13.72 -9.54 -1.21
CA VAL A 232 -14.65 -10.66 -1.37
C VAL A 232 -14.39 -11.69 -0.27
N THR A 233 -15.40 -12.51 0.10
CA THR A 233 -15.15 -13.60 1.05
C THR A 233 -14.11 -14.58 0.50
N ALA A 234 -13.27 -15.13 1.37
CA ALA A 234 -12.28 -16.14 0.98
C ALA A 234 -12.94 -17.34 0.27
N ALA A 235 -14.17 -17.70 0.68
CA ALA A 235 -14.94 -18.78 0.09
C ALA A 235 -15.33 -18.52 -1.38
N ASP A 236 -15.60 -17.28 -1.74
CA ASP A 236 -16.00 -16.89 -3.10
C ASP A 236 -14.83 -16.40 -3.97
N ALA A 237 -13.65 -16.19 -3.38
CA ALA A 237 -12.49 -15.59 -4.07
C ALA A 237 -12.09 -16.36 -5.32
N GLN A 238 -12.04 -17.70 -5.25
CA GLN A 238 -11.67 -18.53 -6.41
C GLN A 238 -12.75 -18.51 -7.50
N ARG A 239 -14.04 -18.49 -7.14
CA ARG A 239 -15.15 -18.37 -8.10
C ARG A 239 -15.06 -17.03 -8.84
N LEU A 240 -14.85 -15.94 -8.11
CA LEU A 240 -14.69 -14.61 -8.68
C LEU A 240 -13.46 -14.53 -9.59
N ALA A 241 -12.31 -15.03 -9.13
CA ALA A 241 -11.08 -15.01 -9.92
C ALA A 241 -11.23 -15.79 -11.23
N ARG A 242 -11.83 -16.99 -11.21
CA ARG A 242 -12.10 -17.78 -12.43
C ARG A 242 -13.06 -17.07 -13.38
N LEU A 243 -14.10 -16.43 -12.84
CA LEU A 243 -15.04 -15.65 -13.65
C LEU A 243 -14.33 -14.47 -14.34
N LEU A 244 -13.48 -13.73 -13.62
CA LEU A 244 -12.71 -12.64 -14.20
C LEU A 244 -11.72 -13.14 -15.26
N LEU A 245 -10.99 -14.24 -14.98
CA LEU A 245 -10.03 -14.84 -15.91
C LEU A 245 -10.70 -15.50 -17.13
N SER A 246 -12.02 -15.69 -17.13
CA SER A 246 -12.75 -16.15 -18.32
C SER A 246 -12.99 -15.04 -19.35
N LEU A 247 -12.78 -13.79 -18.96
CA LEU A 247 -12.90 -12.63 -19.85
C LEU A 247 -11.60 -12.49 -20.67
N PRO A 248 -11.69 -12.33 -22.00
CA PRO A 248 -10.52 -12.43 -22.89
C PRO A 248 -9.46 -11.33 -22.67
N GLU A 249 -9.84 -10.22 -22.04
CA GLU A 249 -8.94 -9.12 -21.71
C GLU A 249 -8.13 -9.36 -20.44
N VAL A 250 -8.53 -10.34 -19.63
CA VAL A 250 -8.00 -10.52 -18.26
C VAL A 250 -6.94 -11.61 -18.23
N GLU A 251 -5.75 -11.27 -17.75
CA GLU A 251 -4.67 -12.22 -17.48
C GLU A 251 -4.22 -12.17 -16.02
N PRO A 252 -3.73 -13.29 -15.45
CA PRO A 252 -3.19 -13.30 -14.11
C PRO A 252 -1.82 -12.63 -14.09
N ILE A 253 -1.57 -11.81 -13.06
CA ILE A 253 -0.37 -10.97 -12.93
C ILE A 253 0.27 -11.21 -11.56
N GLY A 254 1.59 -11.43 -11.55
CA GLY A 254 2.37 -11.68 -10.35
C GLY A 254 2.99 -10.43 -9.72
N LEU A 255 3.63 -10.63 -8.55
CA LEU A 255 4.26 -9.57 -7.77
C LEU A 255 5.39 -8.86 -8.53
N GLY A 256 6.09 -9.57 -9.43
CA GLY A 256 7.18 -8.96 -10.20
C GLY A 256 6.69 -7.84 -11.12
N ALA A 257 5.58 -8.05 -11.82
CA ALA A 257 4.96 -7.01 -12.64
C ALA A 257 4.31 -5.92 -11.76
N ARG A 258 3.69 -6.28 -10.62
CA ARG A 258 3.16 -5.30 -9.66
C ARG A 258 4.25 -4.31 -9.22
N ASP A 259 5.46 -4.79 -8.93
CA ASP A 259 6.57 -3.93 -8.49
C ASP A 259 7.06 -3.00 -9.61
N THR A 260 7.22 -3.50 -10.84
CA THR A 260 7.63 -2.63 -11.96
C THR A 260 6.56 -1.59 -12.33
N LEU A 261 5.28 -1.95 -12.26
CA LEU A 261 4.15 -1.06 -12.53
C LEU A 261 4.07 0.08 -11.51
N ARG A 262 4.13 -0.23 -10.19
CA ARG A 262 4.07 0.80 -9.13
C ARG A 262 5.27 1.74 -9.19
N LEU A 263 6.46 1.21 -9.51
CA LEU A 263 7.69 2.01 -9.59
C LEU A 263 7.60 3.02 -10.75
N GLU A 264 7.15 2.60 -11.94
CA GLU A 264 6.93 3.51 -13.06
C GLU A 264 5.87 4.57 -12.75
N ALA A 265 4.83 4.22 -11.98
CA ALA A 265 3.81 5.16 -11.51
C ALA A 265 4.32 6.10 -10.39
N GLY A 266 5.53 5.90 -9.87
CA GLY A 266 6.11 6.69 -8.78
C GLY A 266 5.45 6.46 -7.43
N LEU A 267 4.75 5.31 -7.24
CA LEU A 267 4.10 4.94 -5.98
C LEU A 267 5.11 4.36 -5.00
N CYS A 268 5.02 4.78 -3.74
CA CYS A 268 5.91 4.31 -2.68
C CYS A 268 5.67 2.83 -2.37
N LEU A 269 6.75 2.14 -1.97
CA LEU A 269 6.69 0.84 -1.34
C LEU A 269 7.19 0.96 0.09
N TYR A 270 6.37 0.57 1.06
CA TYR A 270 6.75 0.55 2.46
C TYR A 270 7.94 -0.40 2.70
N GLY A 271 8.87 0.02 3.54
CA GLY A 271 10.14 -0.68 3.80
C GLY A 271 11.26 -0.34 2.80
N HIS A 272 10.96 0.35 1.69
CA HIS A 272 11.90 0.78 0.66
C HIS A 272 11.92 2.31 0.49
N ASP A 273 10.82 2.90 0.02
CA ASP A 273 10.71 4.34 -0.25
C ASP A 273 10.23 5.13 0.96
N ILE A 274 9.52 4.50 1.85
CA ILE A 274 9.00 5.03 3.12
C ILE A 274 9.23 4.01 4.22
N ASP A 275 9.61 4.52 5.40
CA ASP A 275 9.90 3.73 6.59
C ASP A 275 9.77 4.58 7.85
N THR A 276 10.08 4.00 9.01
CA THR A 276 10.02 4.65 10.32
C THR A 276 10.95 5.86 10.49
N SER A 277 11.86 6.09 9.55
CA SER A 277 12.81 7.21 9.53
C SER A 277 12.51 8.26 8.46
N THR A 278 11.47 8.03 7.62
CA THR A 278 11.10 8.89 6.48
C THR A 278 9.78 9.58 6.78
N THR A 279 9.78 10.91 6.76
CA THR A 279 8.55 11.70 6.99
C THR A 279 7.69 11.75 5.71
N PRO A 280 6.37 12.02 5.82
CA PRO A 280 5.51 12.26 4.67
C PRO A 280 6.01 13.40 3.77
N VAL A 281 6.71 14.38 4.32
CA VAL A 281 7.28 15.51 3.56
C VAL A 281 8.46 15.06 2.72
N GLU A 282 9.39 14.33 3.31
CA GLU A 282 10.53 13.73 2.60
C GLU A 282 10.09 12.77 1.48
N ALA A 283 9.03 11.99 1.74
CA ALA A 283 8.45 11.06 0.78
C ALA A 283 7.66 11.72 -0.37
N GLY A 284 7.39 13.05 -0.30
CA GLY A 284 6.55 13.75 -1.27
C GLY A 284 5.05 13.43 -1.12
N LEU A 285 4.61 13.02 0.08
CA LEU A 285 3.23 12.60 0.38
C LEU A 285 2.39 13.69 1.09
N THR A 286 2.87 14.93 1.12
CA THR A 286 2.17 16.09 1.74
C THR A 286 0.77 16.30 1.19
N TRP A 287 0.48 15.89 -0.03
CA TRP A 287 -0.84 15.96 -0.65
C TRP A 287 -1.90 15.14 0.10
N ALA A 288 -1.49 14.08 0.80
CA ALA A 288 -2.38 13.24 1.59
C ALA A 288 -2.86 13.92 2.88
N ILE A 289 -2.15 14.95 3.37
CA ILE A 289 -2.49 15.67 4.59
C ILE A 289 -3.34 16.90 4.23
N GLN A 290 -4.63 16.87 4.54
CA GLN A 290 -5.56 17.93 4.18
C GLN A 290 -5.34 19.19 5.03
N LYS A 291 -5.75 20.35 4.51
CA LYS A 291 -5.56 21.66 5.17
C LYS A 291 -6.14 21.72 6.60
N VAL A 292 -7.25 21.00 6.84
CA VAL A 292 -7.90 20.96 8.17
C VAL A 292 -7.00 20.33 9.24
N ARG A 293 -6.02 19.49 8.84
CA ARG A 293 -5.06 18.81 9.72
C ARG A 293 -3.71 19.54 9.81
N ARG A 294 -3.47 20.57 8.97
CA ARG A 294 -2.24 21.37 8.98
C ARG A 294 -2.35 22.52 9.95
N ASN A 295 -1.23 23.20 10.23
CA ASN A 295 -1.21 24.41 11.06
C ASN A 295 -2.24 25.43 10.57
N GLY A 296 -3.00 26.00 11.51
CA GLY A 296 -4.13 26.90 11.23
C GLY A 296 -5.43 26.20 10.83
N GLY A 297 -5.43 24.89 10.64
CA GLY A 297 -6.64 24.09 10.40
C GLY A 297 -7.43 23.83 11.68
N ALA A 298 -8.74 23.60 11.54
CA ALA A 298 -9.65 23.40 12.69
C ALA A 298 -9.32 22.16 13.54
N ARG A 299 -8.63 21.16 12.97
CA ARG A 299 -8.17 19.93 13.65
C ARG A 299 -6.67 19.72 13.41
N ALA A 300 -5.90 20.79 13.53
CA ALA A 300 -4.45 20.74 13.35
C ALA A 300 -3.77 19.87 14.40
N GLY A 301 -2.79 19.05 13.99
CA GLY A 301 -2.03 18.19 14.89
C GLY A 301 -2.87 17.07 15.51
N GLY A 302 -2.50 16.63 16.75
CA GLY A 302 -3.20 15.58 17.48
C GLY A 302 -2.96 14.17 16.94
N PHE A 303 -1.85 13.95 16.25
CA PHE A 303 -1.36 12.67 15.74
C PHE A 303 0.14 12.53 16.04
N PRO A 304 0.72 11.33 16.06
CA PRO A 304 2.13 11.13 16.35
C PRO A 304 3.03 11.84 15.33
N GLY A 305 4.07 12.54 15.81
CA GLY A 305 5.00 13.28 14.97
C GLY A 305 4.46 14.59 14.37
N ALA A 306 3.31 15.09 14.86
CA ALA A 306 2.65 16.29 14.32
C ALA A 306 3.58 17.51 14.31
N GLU A 307 4.39 17.71 15.37
CA GLU A 307 5.31 18.84 15.45
C GLU A 307 6.33 18.83 14.30
N VAL A 308 6.95 17.68 14.06
CA VAL A 308 7.95 17.50 12.98
C VAL A 308 7.30 17.67 11.61
N ILE A 309 6.21 16.93 11.35
CA ILE A 309 5.56 16.90 10.05
C ILE A 309 5.00 18.27 9.67
N LEU A 310 4.31 18.94 10.58
CA LEU A 310 3.71 20.25 10.32
C LEU A 310 4.77 21.35 10.16
N SER A 311 5.86 21.31 10.93
CA SER A 311 7.00 22.22 10.75
C SER A 311 7.64 22.05 9.37
N GLN A 312 7.81 20.81 8.89
CA GLN A 312 8.36 20.54 7.56
C GLN A 312 7.39 20.93 6.43
N ILE A 313 6.06 20.86 6.65
CA ILE A 313 5.07 21.34 5.68
C ILE A 313 5.17 22.86 5.52
N ASP A 314 5.28 23.58 6.64
CA ASP A 314 5.37 25.05 6.62
C ASP A 314 6.74 25.54 6.13
N GLN A 315 7.79 24.80 6.42
CA GLN A 315 9.18 25.09 6.09
C GLN A 315 9.86 23.87 5.44
N PRO A 316 9.66 23.63 4.12
CA PRO A 316 10.17 22.44 3.44
C PRO A 316 11.69 22.23 3.50
N ASN A 317 12.45 23.30 3.79
CA ASN A 317 13.90 23.23 4.00
C ASN A 317 14.30 22.53 5.31
N LEU A 318 13.36 22.30 6.22
CA LEU A 318 13.60 21.49 7.44
C LEU A 318 13.63 19.99 7.14
N ALA A 319 13.08 19.52 6.00
CA ALA A 319 13.21 18.14 5.57
C ALA A 319 14.63 17.91 5.00
N PRO A 320 15.45 17.04 5.62
CA PRO A 320 16.86 16.87 5.24
C PRO A 320 17.05 16.20 3.88
N ARG A 321 16.04 15.54 3.36
CA ARG A 321 16.06 14.81 2.09
C ARG A 321 14.69 14.87 1.39
N ARG A 322 14.66 14.47 0.13
CA ARG A 322 13.43 14.42 -0.66
C ARG A 322 13.48 13.26 -1.64
N ARG A 323 12.38 12.51 -1.72
CA ARG A 323 12.20 11.49 -2.74
C ARG A 323 12.04 12.14 -4.12
N ILE A 324 12.78 11.61 -5.11
CA ILE A 324 12.71 12.03 -6.51
C ILE A 324 12.67 10.80 -7.41
N GLY A 325 12.06 10.92 -8.58
CA GLY A 325 12.18 9.94 -9.65
C GLY A 325 13.44 10.18 -10.48
N LEU A 326 14.11 9.08 -10.86
CA LEU A 326 15.28 9.08 -11.73
C LEU A 326 15.04 8.12 -12.91
N ILE A 327 15.54 8.49 -14.08
CA ILE A 327 15.57 7.63 -15.27
C ILE A 327 17.03 7.41 -15.63
N GLY A 328 17.44 6.14 -15.80
CA GLY A 328 18.77 5.78 -16.26
C GLY A 328 19.02 6.29 -17.70
N LEU A 329 20.23 6.78 -17.96
CA LEU A 329 20.62 7.23 -19.30
C LEU A 329 21.15 6.07 -20.18
N ASP A 330 21.41 4.94 -19.56
CA ASP A 330 21.88 3.72 -20.22
C ASP A 330 21.23 2.48 -19.57
N ARG A 331 21.66 1.28 -19.98
CA ARG A 331 21.12 0.01 -19.46
C ARG A 331 21.83 -0.50 -18.19
N THR A 332 22.62 0.32 -17.52
CA THR A 332 23.25 -0.05 -16.27
C THR A 332 22.18 -0.26 -15.20
N PRO A 333 22.09 -1.47 -14.59
CA PRO A 333 21.09 -1.71 -13.56
C PRO A 333 21.35 -0.85 -12.31
N VAL A 334 20.41 0.01 -11.98
CA VAL A 334 20.43 0.79 -10.74
C VAL A 334 19.47 0.11 -9.76
N ARG A 335 20.01 -0.40 -8.66
CA ARG A 335 19.25 -1.18 -7.67
C ARG A 335 19.15 -0.42 -6.36
N GLU A 336 18.21 -0.86 -5.52
CA GLU A 336 18.12 -0.40 -4.13
C GLU A 336 19.48 -0.39 -3.44
N GLY A 337 19.72 0.65 -2.63
CA GLY A 337 20.97 0.87 -1.90
C GLY A 337 22.10 1.48 -2.73
N THR A 338 21.95 1.59 -4.06
CA THR A 338 22.96 2.26 -4.92
C THR A 338 23.12 3.71 -4.46
N GLU A 339 24.37 4.12 -4.17
CA GLU A 339 24.68 5.50 -3.82
C GLU A 339 24.63 6.42 -5.04
N LEU A 340 24.04 7.59 -4.86
CA LEU A 340 23.97 8.65 -5.86
C LEU A 340 25.05 9.70 -5.53
N LEU A 341 25.89 10.02 -6.49
CA LEU A 341 26.93 11.02 -6.33
C LEU A 341 26.59 12.28 -7.14
N ALA A 342 26.81 13.43 -6.54
CA ALA A 342 26.81 14.70 -7.25
C ALA A 342 28.05 14.80 -8.18
N ALA A 343 28.07 15.77 -9.10
CA ALA A 343 29.16 15.95 -10.05
C ALA A 343 30.53 16.21 -9.38
N ASP A 344 30.54 16.68 -8.15
CA ASP A 344 31.74 16.91 -7.34
C ASP A 344 32.18 15.69 -6.50
N GLY A 345 31.50 14.54 -6.67
CA GLY A 345 31.80 13.29 -5.98
C GLY A 345 31.19 13.17 -4.57
N ARG A 346 30.46 14.18 -4.08
CA ARG A 346 29.79 14.08 -2.79
C ARG A 346 28.53 13.21 -2.89
N SER A 347 28.20 12.48 -1.83
CA SER A 347 26.95 11.74 -1.75
C SER A 347 25.76 12.69 -1.87
N ALA A 348 24.86 12.41 -2.82
CA ALA A 348 23.61 13.13 -3.05
C ALA A 348 22.38 12.35 -2.54
N GLY A 349 22.56 11.08 -2.19
CA GLY A 349 21.50 10.23 -1.69
C GLY A 349 21.68 8.76 -2.05
N ARG A 350 20.59 8.00 -1.93
CA ARG A 350 20.52 6.57 -2.28
C ARG A 350 19.27 6.23 -3.05
N VAL A 351 19.36 5.21 -3.87
CA VAL A 351 18.20 4.60 -4.52
C VAL A 351 17.42 3.78 -3.50
N SER A 352 16.17 4.12 -3.27
CA SER A 352 15.24 3.40 -2.40
C SER A 352 14.53 2.25 -3.13
N SER A 353 14.15 2.49 -4.40
CA SER A 353 13.58 1.48 -5.30
C SER A 353 14.19 1.62 -6.68
N GLY A 354 14.58 0.51 -7.29
CA GLY A 354 15.16 0.51 -8.63
C GLY A 354 14.86 -0.79 -9.38
N SER A 355 14.27 -0.68 -10.57
CA SER A 355 13.95 -1.80 -11.44
C SER A 355 14.07 -1.39 -12.91
N PHE A 356 14.04 -2.38 -13.79
CA PHE A 356 13.81 -2.13 -15.22
C PHE A 356 12.40 -1.54 -15.41
N ALA A 357 12.28 -0.57 -16.31
CA ALA A 357 11.01 0.11 -16.63
C ALA A 357 10.50 -0.39 -18.00
N PRO A 358 9.63 -1.44 -18.02
CA PRO A 358 9.19 -2.06 -19.27
C PRO A 358 8.47 -1.12 -20.25
N SER A 359 7.80 -0.07 -19.74
CA SER A 359 7.10 0.90 -20.59
C SER A 359 8.04 1.97 -21.17
N ALA A 360 9.18 2.21 -20.52
CA ALA A 360 10.14 3.23 -20.96
C ALA A 360 11.22 2.67 -21.92
N GLY A 361 11.42 1.37 -21.97
CA GLY A 361 12.34 0.65 -22.86
C GLY A 361 13.72 0.43 -22.28
#